data_ccead07de289e204875cbabcb3bdac56
#
_entry.id   ccead07de289e204875cbabcb3bdac56
#
_cell.length_a   1.000
_cell.length_b   1.000
_cell.length_c   1.000
_cell.angle_alpha   90.00
_cell.angle_beta   90.00
_cell.angle_gamma   90.00
#
_symmetry.space_group_name_H-M   'P 1'
#
loop_
_entity.id
_entity.type
_entity.pdbx_description
1 polymer ?
#
loop_
_entity_poly.entity_id
_entity_poly.type
_entity_poly.pdbx_seq_one_letter_code
_entity_poly.pdbx_strand_id
1 'polypeptide(L)'
;MGKIVATFAEPLHHICLTYGLKQSFDAMPHLNRREIRLRGKSTYIENIVAPPPLMSRSGWNTRCRNIVSVSYWRESLAIAYNDEACTKEDVYTFVIALIKAYMSYRHPYTKMRIEGNKVVSEREGRIIATID
;
A
#
# COMPACT_ATOMS: atom_id res chain seq x y z
N MET A 1 -3.64 -10.58 12.99
CA MET A 1 -3.05 -9.74 11.95
C MET A 1 -4.08 -9.42 10.90
N GLY A 2 -4.17 -8.16 10.51
CA GLY A 2 -5.13 -7.73 9.50
C GLY A 2 -4.57 -7.82 8.09
N LYS A 3 -5.47 -7.88 7.12
CA LYS A 3 -5.13 -7.94 5.71
C LYS A 3 -6.14 -7.16 4.89
N ILE A 4 -5.64 -6.37 3.95
CA ILE A 4 -6.47 -5.69 2.95
C ILE A 4 -6.01 -6.15 1.57
N VAL A 5 -6.97 -6.50 0.73
CA VAL A 5 -6.68 -6.90 -0.65
C VAL A 5 -7.35 -5.91 -1.60
N ALA A 6 -6.58 -5.39 -2.52
CA ALA A 6 -7.09 -4.56 -3.61
C ALA A 6 -6.94 -5.33 -4.92
N THR A 7 -8.03 -5.42 -5.68
CA THR A 7 -8.04 -6.09 -6.97
C THR A 7 -8.19 -5.03 -8.05
N PHE A 8 -7.21 -4.93 -8.93
CA PHE A 8 -7.18 -3.95 -10.00
C PHE A 8 -7.86 -4.50 -11.26
N ALA A 9 -8.26 -3.60 -12.14
CA ALA A 9 -8.86 -3.98 -13.42
C ALA A 9 -7.84 -4.59 -14.38
N GLU A 10 -6.56 -4.30 -14.18
CA GLU A 10 -5.48 -4.80 -15.02
C GLU A 10 -4.27 -5.20 -14.17
N PRO A 11 -3.36 -6.02 -14.71
CA PRO A 11 -2.17 -6.44 -13.94
C PRO A 11 -1.34 -5.27 -13.47
N LEU A 12 -0.79 -5.43 -12.27
CA LEU A 12 0.02 -4.39 -11.64
C LEU A 12 1.40 -4.29 -12.26
N HIS A 13 1.88 -3.07 -12.37
CA HIS A 13 3.22 -2.75 -12.82
C HIS A 13 4.12 -2.43 -11.64
N HIS A 14 5.22 -3.13 -11.54
CA HIS A 14 6.12 -3.04 -10.40
C HIS A 14 6.62 -1.61 -10.14
N ILE A 15 7.05 -0.91 -11.19
CA ILE A 15 7.57 0.45 -11.05
C ILE A 15 6.50 1.40 -10.53
N CYS A 16 5.30 1.30 -11.07
CA CYS A 16 4.17 2.15 -10.63
C CYS A 16 3.78 1.84 -9.20
N LEU A 17 3.84 0.58 -8.80
CA LEU A 17 3.52 0.16 -7.44
C LEU A 17 4.56 0.66 -6.44
N THR A 18 5.84 0.59 -6.80
CA THR A 18 6.92 1.13 -5.98
C THR A 18 6.76 2.63 -5.78
N TYR A 19 6.42 3.36 -6.84
CA TYR A 19 6.13 4.78 -6.75
C TYR A 19 4.93 5.05 -5.83
N GLY A 20 3.85 4.29 -6.00
CA GLY A 20 2.66 4.43 -5.17
C GLY A 20 2.93 4.20 -3.69
N LEU A 21 3.73 3.19 -3.38
CA LEU A 21 4.13 2.91 -2.00
C LEU A 21 4.91 4.07 -1.39
N LYS A 22 5.88 4.59 -2.12
CA LYS A 22 6.69 5.71 -1.64
C LYS A 22 5.81 6.92 -1.33
N GLN A 23 4.92 7.28 -2.24
CA GLN A 23 4.02 8.42 -2.06
C GLN A 23 3.07 8.21 -0.88
N SER A 24 2.56 7.00 -0.72
CA SER A 24 1.65 6.68 0.38
C SER A 24 2.31 6.83 1.74
N PHE A 25 3.56 6.38 1.87
CA PHE A 25 4.30 6.52 3.11
C PHE A 25 4.70 7.96 3.40
N ASP A 26 5.02 8.73 2.37
CA ASP A 26 5.32 10.15 2.53
C ASP A 26 4.09 10.91 3.01
N ALA A 27 2.90 10.51 2.56
CA ALA A 27 1.64 11.11 3.01
C ALA A 27 1.22 10.65 4.40
N MET A 28 1.68 9.50 4.85
CA MET A 28 1.29 8.89 6.13
C MET A 28 2.51 8.45 6.92
N PRO A 29 3.29 9.40 7.45
CA PRO A 29 4.54 9.08 8.14
C PRO A 29 4.35 8.30 9.44
N HIS A 30 3.14 8.26 10.00
CA HIS A 30 2.84 7.47 11.18
C HIS A 30 2.81 5.97 10.89
N LEU A 31 2.66 5.58 9.62
CA LEU A 31 2.77 4.18 9.22
C LEU A 31 4.24 3.87 8.95
N ASN A 32 4.77 2.91 9.66
CA ASN A 32 6.19 2.64 9.61
C ASN A 32 6.57 1.82 8.39
N ARG A 33 7.27 2.46 7.44
CA ARG A 33 7.74 1.81 6.22
C ARG A 33 9.00 0.97 6.39
N ARG A 34 9.64 1.01 7.56
CA ARG A 34 10.89 0.27 7.79
C ARG A 34 10.72 -1.24 7.73
N GLU A 35 9.51 -1.72 7.98
CA GLU A 35 9.20 -3.15 7.91
C GLU A 35 8.46 -3.54 6.63
N ILE A 36 8.35 -2.62 5.69
CA ILE A 36 7.64 -2.91 4.46
C ILE A 36 8.51 -3.71 3.51
N ARG A 37 7.89 -4.74 2.97
CA ARG A 37 8.46 -5.55 1.90
C ARG A 37 7.49 -5.61 0.75
N LEU A 38 7.97 -5.26 -0.43
CA LEU A 38 7.21 -5.43 -1.65
C LEU A 38 7.60 -6.74 -2.31
N ARG A 39 6.65 -7.66 -2.39
CA ARG A 39 6.84 -8.96 -3.01
C ARG A 39 5.90 -9.09 -4.19
N GLY A 40 6.47 -9.31 -5.36
CA GLY A 40 5.71 -9.57 -6.57
C GLY A 40 5.92 -10.98 -7.06
N LYS A 41 5.34 -11.26 -8.20
CA LYS A 41 5.43 -12.54 -8.86
C LYS A 41 6.87 -13.02 -9.03
N SER A 42 7.74 -12.11 -9.47
CA SER A 42 9.13 -12.45 -9.80
C SER A 42 10.13 -11.53 -9.12
N THR A 43 9.66 -10.59 -8.33
CA THR A 43 10.51 -9.56 -7.79
C THR A 43 10.21 -9.34 -6.31
N TYR A 44 11.26 -9.21 -5.57
CA TYR A 44 11.22 -8.86 -4.16
C TYR A 44 12.02 -7.59 -3.97
N ILE A 45 11.36 -6.56 -3.44
CA ILE A 45 12.01 -5.32 -3.07
C ILE A 45 11.81 -5.11 -1.58
N GLU A 46 12.89 -4.91 -0.90
CA GLU A 46 12.87 -4.66 0.52
C GLU A 46 13.20 -3.19 0.77
N ASN A 47 12.28 -2.50 1.43
CA ASN A 47 12.45 -1.12 1.84
C ASN A 47 12.77 -1.01 3.33
N ILE A 48 13.37 -2.04 3.87
CA ILE A 48 13.68 -2.07 5.29
C ILE A 48 14.95 -1.32 5.54
N VAL A 49 14.86 -0.38 6.46
CA VAL A 49 16.02 0.26 7.04
C VAL A 49 16.33 -0.46 8.33
N ALA A 50 17.58 -0.84 8.53
CA ALA A 50 17.99 -1.48 9.77
C ALA A 50 17.57 -0.63 10.98
N PRO A 51 17.05 -1.26 12.03
CA PRO A 51 16.67 -0.50 13.22
C PRO A 51 17.88 0.18 13.83
N PRO A 52 17.69 1.37 14.40
CA PRO A 52 18.79 2.04 15.11
C PRO A 52 19.32 1.15 16.24
N PRO A 53 20.63 0.99 16.36
CA PRO A 53 21.20 0.06 17.33
C PRO A 53 20.90 0.44 18.79
N LEU A 54 20.61 1.70 19.04
CA LEU A 54 20.30 2.18 20.39
C LEU A 54 18.83 2.00 20.76
N MET A 55 18.00 1.57 19.84
CA MET A 55 16.58 1.41 20.11
C MET A 55 16.33 0.10 20.84
N SER A 56 15.56 0.15 21.92
CA SER A 56 15.19 -1.07 22.62
C SER A 56 14.35 -1.98 21.72
N ARG A 57 14.49 -3.28 21.89
CA ARG A 57 13.74 -4.24 21.11
C ARG A 57 12.24 -4.03 21.18
N SER A 58 11.72 -3.82 22.38
CA SER A 58 10.30 -3.60 22.57
C SER A 58 9.83 -2.32 21.90
N GLY A 59 10.59 -1.24 22.04
CA GLY A 59 10.25 0.02 21.39
C GLY A 59 10.31 -0.09 19.87
N TRP A 60 11.32 -0.78 19.35
CA TRP A 60 11.46 -0.98 17.92
C TRP A 60 10.29 -1.83 17.38
N ASN A 61 10.02 -2.94 18.03
CA ASN A 61 8.93 -3.83 17.62
C ASN A 61 7.58 -3.12 17.62
N THR A 62 7.33 -2.29 18.63
CA THR A 62 6.09 -1.53 18.70
C THR A 62 5.98 -0.53 17.56
N ARG A 63 7.07 0.16 17.22
CA ARG A 63 7.07 1.17 16.17
C ARG A 63 7.01 0.57 14.77
N CYS A 64 7.61 -0.60 14.58
CA CYS A 64 7.78 -1.19 13.26
C CYS A 64 6.74 -2.23 12.91
N ARG A 65 5.60 -2.25 13.61
CA ARG A 65 4.60 -3.30 13.43
C ARG A 65 3.33 -2.85 12.72
N ASN A 66 3.31 -1.65 12.16
CA ASN A 66 2.09 -1.15 11.53
C ASN A 66 1.76 -1.90 10.26
N ILE A 67 2.52 -1.69 9.22
CA ILE A 67 2.36 -2.44 7.98
C ILE A 67 3.51 -3.43 7.88
N VAL A 68 3.15 -4.70 7.76
CA VAL A 68 4.11 -5.81 7.82
C VAL A 68 4.64 -6.14 6.43
N SER A 69 3.76 -6.24 5.46
CA SER A 69 4.17 -6.59 4.10
C SER A 69 3.19 -6.07 3.06
N VAL A 70 3.73 -5.83 1.87
CA VAL A 70 2.95 -5.53 0.67
C VAL A 70 3.40 -6.54 -0.37
N SER A 71 2.44 -7.26 -0.93
CA SER A 71 2.71 -8.25 -1.97
C SER A 71 1.70 -8.11 -3.09
N TYR A 72 2.10 -8.52 -4.29
CA TYR A 72 1.21 -8.48 -5.43
C TYR A 72 1.44 -9.68 -6.35
N TRP A 73 0.38 -10.04 -7.03
CA TRP A 73 0.39 -11.07 -8.05
C TRP A 73 -0.63 -10.70 -9.11
N ARG A 74 -0.17 -10.45 -10.34
CA ARG A 74 -1.05 -10.03 -11.44
C ARG A 74 -1.84 -8.78 -11.04
N GLU A 75 -3.19 -8.87 -10.97
CA GLU A 75 -4.08 -7.77 -10.63
C GLU A 75 -4.35 -7.63 -9.12
N SER A 76 -3.81 -8.52 -8.32
CA SER A 76 -4.10 -8.56 -6.87
C SER A 76 -2.96 -7.94 -6.06
N LEU A 77 -3.31 -7.05 -5.15
CA LEU A 77 -2.41 -6.41 -4.21
C LEU A 77 -2.86 -6.75 -2.79
N ALA A 78 -1.97 -7.31 -1.99
CA ALA A 78 -2.28 -7.68 -0.61
C ALA A 78 -1.39 -6.90 0.36
N ILE A 79 -2.01 -6.32 1.36
CA ILE A 79 -1.33 -5.58 2.42
C ILE A 79 -1.65 -6.23 3.75
N ALA A 80 -0.61 -6.73 4.40
CA ALA A 80 -0.71 -7.28 5.75
C ALA A 80 -0.30 -6.21 6.75
N TYR A 81 -1.06 -6.05 7.81
CA TYR A 81 -0.79 -5.06 8.83
C TYR A 81 -1.04 -5.62 10.22
N ASN A 82 -0.44 -4.97 11.21
CA ASN A 82 -0.65 -5.31 12.61
C ASN A 82 -1.87 -4.56 13.13
N ASP A 83 -2.97 -5.26 13.31
CA ASP A 83 -4.23 -4.68 13.77
C ASP A 83 -4.22 -4.24 15.23
N GLU A 84 -3.17 -4.59 15.98
CA GLU A 84 -2.95 -4.05 17.32
C GLU A 84 -2.26 -2.67 17.29
N ALA A 85 -1.53 -2.38 16.20
CA ALA A 85 -0.73 -1.16 16.09
C ALA A 85 -1.39 -0.09 15.23
N CYS A 86 -2.26 -0.45 14.31
CA CYS A 86 -2.98 0.50 13.47
C CYS A 86 -4.38 0.00 13.15
N THR A 87 -5.27 0.94 12.84
CA THR A 87 -6.65 0.61 12.53
C THR A 87 -6.80 0.21 11.06
N LYS A 88 -7.87 -0.48 10.76
CA LYS A 88 -8.20 -0.82 9.38
C LYS A 88 -8.41 0.44 8.54
N GLU A 89 -8.98 1.48 9.13
CA GLU A 89 -9.22 2.76 8.48
C GLU A 89 -7.91 3.44 8.07
N ASP A 90 -6.90 3.39 8.93
CA ASP A 90 -5.58 3.95 8.62
C ASP A 90 -4.98 3.24 7.41
N VAL A 91 -5.05 1.90 7.41
CA VAL A 91 -4.51 1.10 6.32
C VAL A 91 -5.33 1.30 5.04
N TYR A 92 -6.65 1.41 5.17
CA TYR A 92 -7.52 1.68 4.03
C TYR A 92 -7.16 3.01 3.37
N THR A 93 -6.95 4.05 4.16
CA THR A 93 -6.52 5.35 3.66
C THR A 93 -5.17 5.25 2.95
N PHE A 94 -4.25 4.49 3.51
CA PHE A 94 -2.96 4.21 2.87
C PHE A 94 -3.14 3.51 1.51
N VAL A 95 -4.01 2.51 1.44
CA VAL A 95 -4.27 1.77 0.19
C VAL A 95 -4.86 2.69 -0.87
N ILE A 96 -5.79 3.56 -0.49
CA ILE A 96 -6.38 4.53 -1.42
C ILE A 96 -5.31 5.49 -1.94
N ALA A 97 -4.46 6.01 -1.06
CA ALA A 97 -3.35 6.88 -1.46
C ALA A 97 -2.40 6.15 -2.42
N LEU A 98 -2.13 4.88 -2.15
CA LEU A 98 -1.30 4.05 -3.01
C LEU A 98 -1.91 3.89 -4.40
N ILE A 99 -3.20 3.57 -4.47
CA ILE A 99 -3.90 3.40 -5.73
C ILE A 99 -3.91 4.70 -6.53
N LYS A 100 -4.19 5.83 -5.87
CA LYS A 100 -4.17 7.14 -6.53
C LYS A 100 -2.79 7.48 -7.08
N ALA A 101 -1.75 7.26 -6.31
CA ALA A 101 -0.38 7.52 -6.75
C ALA A 101 0.03 6.57 -7.87
N TYR A 102 -0.32 5.29 -7.74
CA TYR A 102 -0.10 4.30 -8.78
C TYR A 102 -0.72 4.74 -10.10
N MET A 103 -1.99 5.12 -10.05
CA MET A 103 -2.71 5.53 -11.25
C MET A 103 -2.19 6.85 -11.81
N SER A 104 -1.76 7.78 -10.97
CA SER A 104 -1.18 9.03 -11.45
C SER A 104 0.12 8.80 -12.20
N TYR A 105 0.89 7.80 -11.83
CA TYR A 105 2.10 7.41 -12.55
C TYR A 105 1.77 6.64 -13.83
N ARG A 106 0.85 5.69 -13.75
CA ARG A 106 0.48 4.80 -14.87
C ARG A 106 -0.36 5.51 -15.92
N HIS A 107 -1.31 6.34 -15.47
CA HIS A 107 -2.25 7.06 -16.32
C HIS A 107 -2.44 8.49 -15.79
N PRO A 108 -1.49 9.39 -16.05
CA PRO A 108 -1.44 10.71 -15.39
C PRO A 108 -2.65 11.61 -15.66
N TYR A 109 -3.42 11.34 -16.70
CA TYR A 109 -4.57 12.15 -17.04
C TYR A 109 -5.91 11.56 -16.56
N THR A 110 -5.86 10.45 -15.86
CA THR A 110 -7.06 9.82 -15.32
C THR A 110 -7.40 10.37 -13.94
N LYS A 111 -8.57 10.99 -13.83
CA LYS A 111 -9.09 11.41 -12.54
C LYS A 111 -9.90 10.27 -11.92
N MET A 112 -9.81 10.14 -10.62
CA MET A 112 -10.43 9.06 -9.87
C MET A 112 -11.29 9.59 -8.75
N ARG A 113 -12.35 8.84 -8.43
CA ARG A 113 -13.15 9.07 -7.24
C ARG A 113 -13.37 7.76 -6.50
N ILE A 114 -13.72 7.88 -5.25
CA ILE A 114 -13.99 6.73 -4.39
C ILE A 114 -15.50 6.54 -4.27
N GLU A 115 -15.98 5.35 -4.58
CA GLU A 115 -17.36 4.95 -4.42
C GLU A 115 -17.42 3.70 -3.55
N GLY A 116 -17.67 3.87 -2.24
CA GLY A 116 -17.65 2.76 -1.29
C GLY A 116 -16.26 2.13 -1.23
N ASN A 117 -16.18 0.86 -1.56
CA ASN A 117 -14.91 0.12 -1.61
C ASN A 117 -14.28 0.09 -3.02
N LYS A 118 -14.76 0.93 -3.93
CA LYS A 118 -14.29 0.96 -5.30
C LYS A 118 -13.62 2.27 -5.63
N VAL A 119 -12.54 2.18 -6.40
CA VAL A 119 -11.91 3.34 -7.01
C VAL A 119 -12.34 3.33 -8.47
N VAL A 120 -12.97 4.40 -8.91
CA VAL A 120 -13.52 4.47 -10.26
C VAL A 120 -12.95 5.64 -11.03
N SER A 121 -12.90 5.50 -12.36
CA SER A 121 -12.57 6.59 -13.26
C SER A 121 -13.70 7.61 -13.23
N GLU A 122 -13.37 8.87 -12.90
CA GLU A 122 -14.37 9.93 -12.80
C GLU A 122 -15.10 10.18 -14.12
N ARG A 123 -14.36 10.15 -15.21
CA ARG A 123 -14.88 10.44 -16.54
C ARG A 123 -15.73 9.31 -17.11
N GLU A 124 -15.27 8.07 -16.95
CA GLU A 124 -15.90 6.91 -17.58
C GLU A 124 -16.75 6.09 -16.63
N GLY A 125 -16.61 6.31 -15.32
CA GLY A 125 -17.28 5.48 -14.32
C GLY A 125 -16.75 4.05 -14.26
N ARG A 126 -15.62 3.77 -14.92
CA ARG A 126 -15.05 2.43 -14.96
C ARG A 126 -14.33 2.11 -13.65
N ILE A 127 -14.53 0.90 -13.16
CA ILE A 127 -13.85 0.44 -11.95
C ILE A 127 -12.37 0.25 -12.23
N ILE A 128 -11.53 0.93 -11.46
CA ILE A 128 -10.07 0.82 -11.51
C ILE A 128 -9.59 -0.24 -10.55
N ALA A 129 -10.12 -0.23 -9.34
CA ALA A 129 -9.76 -1.19 -8.31
C ALA A 129 -10.91 -1.37 -7.32
N THR A 130 -10.98 -2.55 -6.71
CA THR A 130 -11.92 -2.86 -5.64
C THR A 130 -11.11 -3.26 -4.42
N ILE A 131 -11.47 -2.70 -3.25
CA ILE A 131 -10.74 -2.93 -2.00
C ILE A 131 -11.61 -3.73 -1.04
N ASP A 132 -11.08 -4.82 -0.57
CA ASP A 132 -11.76 -5.67 0.43
C ASP A 132 -11.20 -5.47 1.83
#